data_7eda8bc54756baed42c283d016431ff3
#
_entry.id   7eda8bc54756baed42c283d016431ff3
#
_cell.length_a   1.000
_cell.length_b   1.000
_cell.length_c   1.000
_cell.angle_alpha   90.00
_cell.angle_beta   90.00
_cell.angle_gamma   90.00
#
_symmetry.space_group_name_H-M   'P 1'
#
loop_
_entity.id
_entity.type
_entity.pdbx_description
1 polymer ?
#
loop_
_entity_poly.entity_id
_entity_poly.type
_entity_poly.pdbx_seq_one_letter_code
_entity_poly.pdbx_strand_id
1 'polypeptide(L)'
;MRRHSTFRTGNPALSSETFKNASRTTNEKMTLEGTINKSGISLLILMMTAFYTFTTENVNFISIGLIGGFILALITIFKKEWAPYTTPFYAALEGLALGGISIVFNSMYPGIAQQAVFLTFGIFGALLFAYKSQMIKATENFKLGLVAATGGIMIAYIINLIVSWWSGSNLYFMTLGQPGAPAPMISVGFSIFVVIIASLNLVLDFDFIEQGCEIGAPK
;
A
#
# COMPACT_ATOMS: atom_id res chain seq x y z
N MET A 1 -8.11 -27.91 21.59
CA MET A 1 -6.80 -27.59 20.98
C MET A 1 -7.04 -26.53 19.88
N ARG A 2 -6.94 -25.22 20.19
CA ARG A 2 -7.08 -24.16 19.18
C ARG A 2 -5.78 -24.15 18.37
N ARG A 3 -5.89 -24.48 17.08
CA ARG A 3 -4.77 -24.32 16.12
C ARG A 3 -4.42 -22.83 16.07
N HIS A 4 -3.19 -22.48 16.43
CA HIS A 4 -2.66 -21.14 16.20
C HIS A 4 -2.79 -20.82 14.71
N SER A 5 -3.68 -19.91 14.36
CA SER A 5 -3.76 -19.36 13.02
C SER A 5 -2.45 -18.64 12.71
N THR A 6 -1.75 -19.10 11.69
CA THR A 6 -0.57 -18.41 11.19
C THR A 6 -1.03 -17.14 10.47
N PHE A 7 -0.65 -15.98 10.98
CA PHE A 7 -0.92 -14.70 10.34
C PHE A 7 -0.28 -14.68 8.94
N ARG A 8 -1.09 -14.64 7.91
CA ARG A 8 -0.64 -14.48 6.53
C ARG A 8 -1.23 -13.19 5.98
N THR A 9 -0.38 -12.22 5.69
CA THR A 9 -0.74 -10.96 5.05
C THR A 9 0.05 -10.83 3.76
N GLY A 10 -0.46 -10.07 2.79
CA GLY A 10 0.23 -9.77 1.55
C GLY A 10 1.44 -8.85 1.74
N ASN A 11 1.55 -8.20 2.90
CA ASN A 11 2.68 -7.34 3.25
C ASN A 11 3.76 -8.16 3.98
N PRO A 12 4.98 -8.33 3.41
CA PRO A 12 6.04 -9.11 4.03
C PRO A 12 6.54 -8.54 5.37
N ALA A 13 6.30 -7.25 5.64
CA ALA A 13 6.61 -6.63 6.92
C ALA A 13 5.66 -7.06 8.05
N LEU A 14 4.49 -7.58 7.71
CA LEU A 14 3.44 -7.99 8.63
C LEU A 14 3.36 -9.52 8.68
N SER A 15 4.27 -10.17 9.39
CA SER A 15 4.28 -11.62 9.59
C SER A 15 3.78 -11.98 10.99
N SER A 16 3.36 -13.24 11.19
CA SER A 16 2.97 -13.76 12.51
C SER A 16 4.08 -13.63 13.57
N GLU A 17 5.33 -13.54 13.14
CA GLU A 17 6.48 -13.34 14.02
C GLU A 17 6.65 -11.88 14.47
N THR A 18 6.02 -10.94 13.78
CA THR A 18 6.05 -9.52 14.12
C THR A 18 5.59 -9.30 15.56
N PHE A 19 4.56 -10.04 15.99
CA PHE A 19 4.02 -9.93 17.35
C PHE A 19 4.71 -10.86 18.35
N LYS A 20 5.31 -11.97 17.92
CA LYS A 20 6.02 -12.90 18.83
C LYS A 20 7.31 -12.29 19.39
N ASN A 21 8.01 -11.51 18.58
CA ASN A 21 9.28 -10.90 18.92
C ASN A 21 9.15 -9.46 19.43
N ALA A 22 7.94 -8.89 19.43
CA ALA A 22 7.69 -7.58 20.02
C ALA A 22 7.93 -7.68 21.54
N SER A 23 8.95 -6.97 22.00
CA SER A 23 9.31 -6.92 23.43
C SER A 23 8.11 -6.48 24.25
N ARG A 24 7.73 -7.27 25.25
CA ARG A 24 6.64 -6.99 26.21
C ARG A 24 6.97 -5.84 27.18
N THR A 25 7.77 -4.89 26.76
CA THR A 25 8.36 -3.84 27.61
C THR A 25 7.44 -2.65 27.86
N THR A 26 6.29 -2.56 27.18
CA THR A 26 5.29 -1.52 27.46
C THR A 26 3.98 -2.15 27.90
N ASN A 27 3.42 -1.67 29.02
CA ASN A 27 2.09 -2.06 29.52
C ASN A 27 0.94 -1.60 28.61
N GLU A 28 1.22 -0.90 27.54
CA GLU A 28 0.23 -0.37 26.61
C GLU A 28 -0.01 -1.36 25.45
N LYS A 29 -1.23 -1.88 25.37
CA LYS A 29 -1.68 -2.78 24.33
C LYS A 29 -2.22 -2.00 23.13
N MET A 30 -2.05 -2.57 21.93
CA MET A 30 -2.66 -2.10 20.71
C MET A 30 -4.19 -2.07 20.84
N THR A 31 -4.81 -0.96 20.46
CA THR A 31 -6.26 -0.80 20.40
C THR A 31 -6.67 -0.39 18.99
N LEU A 32 -7.85 -0.81 18.56
CA LEU A 32 -8.39 -0.47 17.24
C LEU A 32 -8.48 1.06 17.06
N GLU A 33 -9.02 1.75 18.07
CA GLU A 33 -9.13 3.22 18.06
C GLU A 33 -7.77 3.91 17.97
N GLY A 34 -6.78 3.45 18.76
CA GLY A 34 -5.41 3.96 18.70
C GLY A 34 -4.76 3.77 17.33
N THR A 35 -5.02 2.63 16.68
CA THR A 35 -4.51 2.34 15.34
C THR A 35 -5.17 3.23 14.29
N ILE A 36 -6.50 3.39 14.34
CA ILE A 36 -7.25 4.28 13.44
C ILE A 36 -6.74 5.72 13.55
N ASN A 37 -6.55 6.23 14.77
CA ASN A 37 -6.07 7.59 15.00
C ASN A 37 -4.65 7.79 14.43
N LYS A 38 -3.73 6.86 14.68
CA LYS A 38 -2.35 6.94 14.15
C LYS A 38 -2.33 6.85 12.62
N SER A 39 -3.11 5.95 12.04
CA SER A 39 -3.24 5.83 10.59
C SER A 39 -3.85 7.08 9.96
N GLY A 40 -4.87 7.67 10.61
CA GLY A 40 -5.47 8.93 10.19
C GLY A 40 -4.47 10.10 10.20
N ILE A 41 -3.66 10.22 11.25
CA ILE A 41 -2.60 11.24 11.33
C ILE A 41 -1.56 11.03 10.21
N SER A 42 -1.10 9.79 10.00
CA SER A 42 -0.15 9.48 8.94
C SER A 42 -0.71 9.79 7.55
N LEU A 43 -1.99 9.48 7.32
CA LEU A 43 -2.68 9.82 6.07
C LEU A 43 -2.79 11.33 5.87
N LEU A 44 -3.11 12.09 6.93
CA LEU A 44 -3.14 13.55 6.85
C LEU A 44 -1.77 14.14 6.50
N ILE A 45 -0.69 13.67 7.12
CA ILE A 45 0.68 14.10 6.81
C ILE A 45 0.99 13.81 5.33
N LEU A 46 0.69 12.59 4.86
CA LEU A 46 0.88 12.19 3.47
C LEU A 46 0.10 13.11 2.51
N MET A 47 -1.17 13.35 2.79
CA MET A 47 -2.01 14.22 1.95
C MET A 47 -1.53 15.66 1.91
N MET A 48 -1.09 16.20 3.05
CA MET A 48 -0.56 17.58 3.12
C MET A 48 0.72 17.72 2.31
N THR A 49 1.66 16.78 2.41
CA THR A 49 2.92 16.81 1.66
C THR A 49 2.69 16.54 0.17
N ALA A 50 1.77 15.64 -0.18
CA ALA A 50 1.38 15.40 -1.57
C ALA A 50 0.74 16.65 -2.20
N PHE A 51 -0.16 17.31 -1.47
CA PHE A 51 -0.77 18.56 -1.91
C PHE A 51 0.25 19.68 -2.08
N TYR A 52 1.18 19.81 -1.12
CA TYR A 52 2.28 20.77 -1.21
C TYR A 52 3.12 20.55 -2.47
N THR A 53 3.55 19.31 -2.73
CA THR A 53 4.33 18.98 -3.92
C THR A 53 3.53 19.26 -5.20
N PHE A 54 2.26 18.87 -5.24
CA PHE A 54 1.39 19.06 -6.39
C PHE A 54 1.20 20.56 -6.72
N THR A 55 1.01 21.41 -5.71
CA THR A 55 0.80 22.85 -5.90
C THR A 55 2.08 23.63 -6.23
N THR A 56 3.24 23.13 -5.77
CA THR A 56 4.55 23.74 -6.10
C THR A 56 5.11 23.28 -7.44
N GLU A 57 4.45 22.30 -8.09
CA GLU A 57 4.84 21.73 -9.39
C GLU A 57 6.30 21.21 -9.42
N ASN A 58 6.86 20.85 -8.26
CA ASN A 58 8.24 20.45 -8.16
C ASN A 58 8.44 18.94 -8.24
N VAL A 59 8.71 18.44 -9.45
CA VAL A 59 8.92 17.01 -9.72
C VAL A 59 10.19 16.43 -9.06
N ASN A 60 11.14 17.25 -8.62
CA ASN A 60 12.37 16.77 -7.96
C ASN A 60 12.06 16.06 -6.63
N PHE A 61 10.93 16.38 -6.00
CA PHE A 61 10.46 15.70 -4.79
C PHE A 61 10.14 14.23 -4.98
N ILE A 62 9.92 13.76 -6.23
CA ILE A 62 9.76 12.32 -6.53
C ILE A 62 10.99 11.54 -6.06
N SER A 63 12.17 11.95 -6.48
CA SER A 63 13.41 11.26 -6.13
C SER A 63 13.70 11.30 -4.63
N ILE A 64 13.47 12.46 -4.00
CA ILE A 64 13.67 12.64 -2.56
C ILE A 64 12.68 11.75 -1.78
N GLY A 65 11.42 11.76 -2.18
CA GLY A 65 10.36 10.96 -1.55
C GLY A 65 10.59 9.46 -1.71
N LEU A 66 10.89 8.98 -2.92
CA LEU A 66 11.12 7.57 -3.19
C LEU A 66 12.36 7.04 -2.47
N ILE A 67 13.51 7.72 -2.58
CA ILE A 67 14.75 7.26 -1.96
C ILE A 67 14.66 7.36 -0.44
N GLY A 68 14.22 8.51 0.08
CA GLY A 68 14.08 8.72 1.52
C GLY A 68 13.01 7.82 2.13
N GLY A 69 11.85 7.67 1.48
CA GLY A 69 10.79 6.74 1.89
C GLY A 69 11.29 5.30 1.92
N PHE A 70 11.98 4.85 0.87
CA PHE A 70 12.56 3.50 0.83
C PHE A 70 13.55 3.24 1.98
N ILE A 71 14.45 4.20 2.27
CA ILE A 71 15.40 4.08 3.38
C ILE A 71 14.65 4.00 4.72
N LEU A 72 13.65 4.86 4.96
CA LEU A 72 12.86 4.82 6.19
C LEU A 72 12.02 3.55 6.31
N ALA A 73 11.47 3.04 5.21
CA ALA A 73 10.78 1.76 5.19
C ALA A 73 11.71 0.61 5.63
N LEU A 74 12.92 0.56 5.07
CA LEU A 74 13.92 -0.44 5.49
C LEU A 74 14.28 -0.30 6.98
N ILE A 75 14.53 0.92 7.45
CA ILE A 75 14.82 1.15 8.88
C ILE A 75 13.67 0.65 9.74
N THR A 76 12.42 0.94 9.38
CA THR A 76 11.24 0.55 10.14
C THR A 76 11.06 -0.99 10.15
N ILE A 77 11.32 -1.66 9.03
CA ILE A 77 11.23 -3.12 8.92
C ILE A 77 12.27 -3.80 9.84
N PHE A 78 13.50 -3.31 9.86
CA PHE A 78 14.57 -3.90 10.67
C PHE A 78 14.52 -3.47 12.14
N LYS A 79 14.04 -2.24 12.43
CA LYS A 79 13.93 -1.69 13.79
C LYS A 79 12.49 -1.28 14.09
N LYS A 80 11.64 -2.26 14.34
CA LYS A 80 10.20 -2.08 14.59
C LYS A 80 9.89 -1.15 15.77
N GLU A 81 10.79 -1.08 16.75
CA GLU A 81 10.69 -0.18 17.92
C GLU A 81 10.72 1.31 17.51
N TRP A 82 11.29 1.63 16.35
CA TRP A 82 11.37 2.99 15.85
C TRP A 82 10.13 3.40 15.02
N ALA A 83 9.22 2.47 14.75
CA ALA A 83 8.02 2.70 13.95
C ALA A 83 7.22 3.95 14.39
N PRO A 84 7.03 4.26 15.69
CA PRO A 84 6.30 5.47 16.11
C PRO A 84 6.93 6.77 15.59
N TYR A 85 8.24 6.79 15.41
CA TYR A 85 8.98 7.95 14.91
C TYR A 85 9.15 7.91 13.39
N THR A 86 9.50 6.77 12.84
CA THR A 86 9.80 6.64 11.40
C THR A 86 8.54 6.72 10.53
N THR A 87 7.38 6.25 11.01
CA THR A 87 6.13 6.24 10.24
C THR A 87 5.65 7.63 9.81
N PRO A 88 5.62 8.67 10.67
CA PRO A 88 5.24 10.02 10.24
C PRO A 88 6.19 10.61 9.18
N PHE A 89 7.49 10.40 9.33
CA PHE A 89 8.47 10.85 8.33
C PHE A 89 8.35 10.07 7.03
N TYR A 90 8.12 8.76 7.11
CA TYR A 90 7.82 7.92 5.95
C TYR A 90 6.58 8.44 5.21
N ALA A 91 5.48 8.70 5.93
CA ALA A 91 4.27 9.24 5.34
C ALA A 91 4.51 10.61 4.65
N ALA A 92 5.34 11.48 5.24
CA ALA A 92 5.70 12.74 4.63
C ALA A 92 6.49 12.56 3.31
N LEU A 93 7.47 11.66 3.29
CA LEU A 93 8.28 11.38 2.11
C LEU A 93 7.46 10.69 1.00
N GLU A 94 6.60 9.74 1.36
CA GLU A 94 5.66 9.12 0.43
C GLU A 94 4.70 10.16 -0.18
N GLY A 95 4.20 11.10 0.62
CA GLY A 95 3.38 12.19 0.12
C GLY A 95 4.13 13.06 -0.89
N LEU A 96 5.40 13.41 -0.63
CA LEU A 96 6.22 14.13 -1.60
C LEU A 96 6.35 13.37 -2.93
N ALA A 97 6.61 12.06 -2.87
CA ALA A 97 6.70 11.21 -4.06
C ALA A 97 5.37 11.14 -4.82
N LEU A 98 4.27 10.85 -4.11
CA LEU A 98 2.94 10.74 -4.71
C LEU A 98 2.46 12.05 -5.32
N GLY A 99 2.72 13.19 -4.66
CA GLY A 99 2.43 14.51 -5.23
C GLY A 99 3.17 14.75 -6.53
N GLY A 100 4.46 14.42 -6.58
CA GLY A 100 5.27 14.55 -7.80
C GLY A 100 4.83 13.60 -8.92
N ILE A 101 4.53 12.34 -8.61
CA ILE A 101 3.97 11.38 -9.56
C ILE A 101 2.62 11.90 -10.10
N SER A 102 1.78 12.47 -9.22
CA SER A 102 0.51 13.05 -9.62
C SER A 102 0.67 14.22 -10.61
N ILE A 103 1.71 15.05 -10.47
CA ILE A 103 2.02 16.12 -11.44
C ILE A 103 2.29 15.50 -12.83
N VAL A 104 3.16 14.49 -12.88
CA VAL A 104 3.54 13.83 -14.15
C VAL A 104 2.31 13.25 -14.85
N PHE A 105 1.49 12.48 -14.13
CA PHE A 105 0.29 11.88 -14.74
C PHE A 105 -0.78 12.93 -15.08
N ASN A 106 -0.95 13.95 -14.24
CA ASN A 106 -1.94 15.00 -14.49
C ASN A 106 -1.58 15.88 -15.70
N SER A 107 -0.30 16.03 -16.01
CA SER A 107 0.15 16.71 -17.23
C SER A 107 -0.17 15.94 -18.50
N MET A 108 -0.17 14.60 -18.43
CA MET A 108 -0.55 13.72 -19.56
C MET A 108 -2.08 13.57 -19.68
N TYR A 109 -2.77 13.49 -18.55
CA TYR A 109 -4.20 13.23 -18.46
C TYR A 109 -4.82 14.15 -17.39
N PRO A 110 -5.28 15.37 -17.78
CA PRO A 110 -5.82 16.36 -16.86
C PRO A 110 -6.96 15.78 -16.01
N GLY A 111 -6.87 15.93 -14.67
CA GLY A 111 -7.88 15.48 -13.71
C GLY A 111 -7.69 14.03 -13.24
N ILE A 112 -6.74 13.25 -13.79
CA ILE A 112 -6.55 11.84 -13.41
C ILE A 112 -6.13 11.68 -11.94
N ALA A 113 -5.31 12.58 -11.42
CA ALA A 113 -4.87 12.55 -10.03
C ALA A 113 -6.06 12.66 -9.06
N GLN A 114 -6.97 13.58 -9.31
CA GLN A 114 -8.18 13.75 -8.50
C GLN A 114 -9.09 12.52 -8.56
N GLN A 115 -9.30 11.97 -9.78
CA GLN A 115 -10.11 10.77 -9.96
C GLN A 115 -9.51 9.57 -9.21
N ALA A 116 -8.19 9.39 -9.26
CA ALA A 116 -7.50 8.33 -8.54
C ALA A 116 -7.70 8.46 -7.02
N VAL A 117 -7.59 9.66 -6.45
CA VAL A 117 -7.82 9.92 -5.03
C VAL A 117 -9.26 9.58 -4.64
N PHE A 118 -10.26 10.07 -5.38
CA PHE A 118 -11.67 9.75 -5.10
C PHE A 118 -11.97 8.25 -5.18
N LEU A 119 -11.45 7.57 -6.21
CA LEU A 119 -11.61 6.13 -6.35
C LEU A 119 -10.95 5.36 -5.19
N THR A 120 -9.76 5.76 -4.78
CA THR A 120 -9.05 5.12 -3.67
C THR A 120 -9.84 5.22 -2.37
N PHE A 121 -10.35 6.41 -2.01
CA PHE A 121 -11.19 6.58 -0.83
C PHE A 121 -12.53 5.86 -0.96
N GLY A 122 -13.14 5.87 -2.15
CA GLY A 122 -14.36 5.14 -2.42
C GLY A 122 -14.21 3.62 -2.23
N ILE A 123 -13.15 3.05 -2.79
CA ILE A 123 -12.84 1.62 -2.65
C ILE A 123 -12.50 1.29 -1.19
N PHE A 124 -11.68 2.12 -0.53
CA PHE A 124 -11.36 1.95 0.88
C PHE A 124 -12.62 1.91 1.75
N GLY A 125 -13.50 2.89 1.59
CA GLY A 125 -14.75 2.96 2.35
C GLY A 125 -15.68 1.77 2.07
N ALA A 126 -15.81 1.36 0.80
CA ALA A 126 -16.63 0.22 0.40
C ALA A 126 -16.09 -1.11 0.98
N LEU A 127 -14.78 -1.32 0.92
CA LEU A 127 -14.15 -2.53 1.49
C LEU A 127 -14.21 -2.56 3.02
N LEU A 128 -14.00 -1.42 3.67
CA LEU A 128 -14.16 -1.32 5.12
C LEU A 128 -15.60 -1.66 5.56
N PHE A 129 -16.60 -1.15 4.83
CA PHE A 129 -18.00 -1.48 5.07
C PHE A 129 -18.28 -2.97 4.84
N ALA A 130 -17.82 -3.52 3.71
CA ALA A 130 -18.00 -4.93 3.38
C ALA A 130 -17.31 -5.87 4.38
N TYR A 131 -16.13 -5.49 4.89
CA TYR A 131 -15.44 -6.22 5.95
C TYR A 131 -16.20 -6.15 7.27
N LYS A 132 -16.59 -4.94 7.71
CA LYS A 132 -17.32 -4.74 8.95
C LYS A 132 -18.69 -5.42 8.96
N SER A 133 -19.40 -5.44 7.82
CA SER A 133 -20.69 -6.14 7.65
C SER A 133 -20.55 -7.65 7.46
N GLN A 134 -19.33 -8.20 7.54
CA GLN A 134 -19.04 -9.64 7.34
C GLN A 134 -19.41 -10.18 5.95
N MET A 135 -19.62 -9.31 4.98
CA MET A 135 -19.83 -9.70 3.57
C MET A 135 -18.57 -10.31 2.96
N ILE A 136 -17.39 -9.78 3.36
CA ILE A 136 -16.09 -10.33 2.99
C ILE A 136 -15.41 -10.83 4.28
N LYS A 137 -14.97 -12.08 4.25
CA LYS A 137 -14.26 -12.72 5.36
C LYS A 137 -12.85 -13.09 4.94
N ALA A 138 -11.86 -12.69 5.72
CA ALA A 138 -10.46 -13.03 5.50
C ALA A 138 -10.17 -14.49 5.88
N THR A 139 -10.77 -15.44 5.15
CA THR A 139 -10.52 -16.88 5.35
C THR A 139 -9.08 -17.24 4.97
N GLU A 140 -8.55 -18.34 5.51
CA GLU A 140 -7.17 -18.79 5.21
C GLU A 140 -6.94 -19.03 3.71
N ASN A 141 -7.93 -19.60 3.00
CA ASN A 141 -7.84 -19.80 1.55
C ASN A 141 -7.85 -18.47 0.79
N PHE A 142 -8.66 -17.50 1.24
CA PHE A 142 -8.68 -16.16 0.67
C PHE A 142 -7.32 -15.47 0.85
N LYS A 143 -6.75 -15.50 2.06
CA LYS A 143 -5.43 -14.94 2.36
C LYS A 143 -4.34 -15.57 1.47
N LEU A 144 -4.33 -16.91 1.38
CA LEU A 144 -3.35 -17.62 0.56
C LEU A 144 -3.46 -17.25 -0.92
N GLY A 145 -4.68 -17.24 -1.47
CA GLY A 145 -4.94 -16.87 -2.86
C GLY A 145 -4.49 -15.45 -3.17
N LEU A 146 -4.78 -14.51 -2.25
CA LEU A 146 -4.44 -13.11 -2.43
C LEU A 146 -2.92 -12.87 -2.35
N VAL A 147 -2.22 -13.51 -1.40
CA VAL A 147 -0.75 -13.45 -1.31
C VAL A 147 -0.10 -14.03 -2.56
N ALA A 148 -0.61 -15.16 -3.07
CA ALA A 148 -0.10 -15.76 -4.31
C ALA A 148 -0.34 -14.85 -5.53
N ALA A 149 -1.52 -14.23 -5.64
CA ALA A 149 -1.83 -13.28 -6.71
C ALA A 149 -0.95 -12.04 -6.65
N THR A 150 -0.77 -11.44 -5.47
CA THR A 150 0.12 -10.29 -5.25
C THR A 150 1.57 -10.63 -5.60
N GLY A 151 2.05 -11.81 -5.17
CA GLY A 151 3.38 -12.30 -5.53
C GLY A 151 3.55 -12.51 -7.04
N GLY A 152 2.53 -13.06 -7.71
CA GLY A 152 2.52 -13.22 -9.17
C GLY A 152 2.59 -11.88 -9.91
N ILE A 153 1.83 -10.88 -9.46
CA ILE A 153 1.87 -9.51 -10.00
C ILE A 153 3.27 -8.91 -9.81
N MET A 154 3.87 -9.05 -8.61
CA MET A 154 5.21 -8.56 -8.33
C MET A 154 6.24 -9.18 -9.27
N ILE A 155 6.22 -10.49 -9.48
CA ILE A 155 7.10 -11.20 -10.41
C ILE A 155 6.90 -10.68 -11.84
N ALA A 156 5.65 -10.48 -12.28
CA ALA A 156 5.34 -9.94 -13.59
C ALA A 156 5.94 -8.53 -13.80
N TYR A 157 5.87 -7.65 -12.79
CA TYR A 157 6.50 -6.33 -12.86
C TYR A 157 8.03 -6.40 -12.87
N ILE A 158 8.65 -7.31 -12.11
CA ILE A 158 10.11 -7.54 -12.14
C ILE A 158 10.54 -8.01 -13.53
N ILE A 159 9.83 -8.96 -14.12
CA ILE A 159 10.10 -9.43 -15.48
C ILE A 159 9.97 -8.27 -16.47
N ASN A 160 8.90 -7.46 -16.37
CA ASN A 160 8.72 -6.30 -17.23
C ASN A 160 9.88 -5.31 -17.10
N LEU A 161 10.35 -5.05 -15.89
CA LEU A 161 11.49 -4.16 -15.63
C LEU A 161 12.77 -4.68 -16.32
N ILE A 162 13.05 -5.98 -16.21
CA ILE A 162 14.21 -6.61 -16.85
C ILE A 162 14.08 -6.54 -18.36
N VAL A 163 12.91 -6.88 -18.91
CA VAL A 163 12.65 -6.82 -20.37
C VAL A 163 12.75 -5.38 -20.88
N SER A 164 12.16 -4.43 -20.15
CA SER A 164 12.22 -3.01 -20.53
C SER A 164 13.64 -2.46 -20.53
N TRP A 165 14.46 -2.90 -19.56
CA TRP A 165 15.87 -2.50 -19.49
C TRP A 165 16.70 -3.09 -20.64
N TRP A 166 16.40 -4.33 -21.05
CA TRP A 166 17.14 -5.02 -22.11
C TRP A 166 16.69 -4.61 -23.51
N SER A 167 15.38 -4.54 -23.76
CA SER A 167 14.79 -4.32 -25.09
C SER A 167 14.32 -2.88 -25.34
N GLY A 168 14.31 -2.02 -24.31
CA GLY A 168 13.75 -0.66 -24.38
C GLY A 168 12.22 -0.62 -24.53
N SER A 169 11.53 -1.77 -24.41
CA SER A 169 10.08 -1.86 -24.57
C SER A 169 9.42 -2.61 -23.42
N ASN A 170 8.19 -2.22 -23.09
CA ASN A 170 7.40 -2.92 -22.08
C ASN A 170 6.75 -4.18 -22.66
N LEU A 171 6.41 -5.14 -21.78
CA LEU A 171 5.55 -6.26 -22.15
C LEU A 171 4.20 -5.74 -22.65
N TYR A 172 3.65 -6.36 -23.68
CA TYR A 172 2.43 -5.90 -24.36
C TYR A 172 1.25 -5.65 -23.40
N PHE A 173 1.05 -6.51 -22.40
CA PHE A 173 -0.01 -6.36 -21.41
C PHE A 173 0.30 -5.33 -20.29
N MET A 174 1.49 -4.73 -20.29
CA MET A 174 1.90 -3.63 -19.41
C MET A 174 2.17 -2.33 -20.15
N THR A 175 1.82 -2.27 -21.43
CA THR A 175 1.98 -1.06 -22.25
C THR A 175 0.97 -0.01 -21.81
N LEU A 176 1.46 1.16 -21.42
CA LEU A 176 0.62 2.30 -21.07
C LEU A 176 0.04 2.94 -22.33
N GLY A 177 -1.20 3.44 -22.25
CA GLY A 177 -1.76 4.33 -23.26
C GLY A 177 -1.01 5.66 -23.26
N GLN A 178 -1.07 6.34 -24.39
CA GLN A 178 -0.55 7.70 -24.56
C GLN A 178 -1.65 8.60 -25.14
N PRO A 179 -1.57 9.92 -24.99
CA PRO A 179 -2.48 10.82 -25.66
C PRO A 179 -2.49 10.55 -27.17
N GLY A 180 -3.66 10.18 -27.72
CA GLY A 180 -3.81 9.80 -29.14
C GLY A 180 -3.49 8.34 -29.50
N ALA A 181 -2.96 7.55 -28.57
CA ALA A 181 -2.69 6.12 -28.74
C ALA A 181 -3.19 5.35 -27.50
N PRO A 182 -4.44 4.85 -27.48
CA PRO A 182 -4.99 4.16 -26.34
C PRO A 182 -4.21 2.88 -26.00
N ALA A 183 -4.18 2.51 -24.71
CA ALA A 183 -3.56 1.27 -24.26
C ALA A 183 -4.24 0.05 -24.92
N PRO A 184 -3.51 -1.04 -25.20
CA PRO A 184 -4.11 -2.29 -25.62
C PRO A 184 -5.17 -2.77 -24.61
N MET A 185 -6.27 -3.35 -25.09
CA MET A 185 -7.37 -3.80 -24.21
C MET A 185 -6.90 -4.81 -23.17
N ILE A 186 -5.94 -5.67 -23.49
CA ILE A 186 -5.34 -6.61 -22.54
C ILE A 186 -4.59 -5.89 -21.41
N SER A 187 -3.95 -4.77 -21.70
CA SER A 187 -3.25 -3.94 -20.72
C SER A 187 -4.26 -3.28 -19.75
N VAL A 188 -5.39 -2.82 -20.27
CA VAL A 188 -6.50 -2.29 -19.44
C VAL A 188 -7.05 -3.39 -18.54
N GLY A 189 -7.30 -4.59 -19.09
CA GLY A 189 -7.77 -5.74 -18.31
C GLY A 189 -6.79 -6.14 -17.21
N PHE A 190 -5.49 -6.17 -17.52
CA PHE A 190 -4.45 -6.44 -16.52
C PHE A 190 -4.41 -5.37 -15.43
N SER A 191 -4.53 -4.10 -15.79
CA SER A 191 -4.56 -2.99 -14.81
C SER A 191 -5.76 -3.09 -13.88
N ILE A 192 -6.95 -3.41 -14.40
CA ILE A 192 -8.15 -3.64 -13.58
C ILE A 192 -7.92 -4.81 -12.62
N PHE A 193 -7.37 -5.92 -13.11
CA PHE A 193 -7.04 -7.08 -12.27
C PHE A 193 -6.08 -6.70 -11.14
N VAL A 194 -5.00 -5.96 -11.45
CA VAL A 194 -4.03 -5.48 -10.44
C VAL A 194 -4.71 -4.59 -9.40
N VAL A 195 -5.58 -3.66 -9.82
CA VAL A 195 -6.32 -2.78 -8.90
C VAL A 195 -7.24 -3.58 -7.99
N ILE A 196 -7.95 -4.58 -8.50
CA ILE A 196 -8.79 -5.45 -7.68
C ILE A 196 -7.95 -6.19 -6.63
N ILE A 197 -6.84 -6.82 -7.03
CA ILE A 197 -5.95 -7.53 -6.10
C ILE A 197 -5.37 -6.57 -5.06
N ALA A 198 -4.88 -5.40 -5.48
CA ALA A 198 -4.35 -4.38 -4.57
C ALA A 198 -5.42 -3.92 -3.56
N SER A 199 -6.65 -3.69 -4.01
CA SER A 199 -7.76 -3.31 -3.16
C SER A 199 -8.09 -4.39 -2.12
N LEU A 200 -8.14 -5.65 -2.54
CA LEU A 200 -8.43 -6.76 -1.64
C LEU A 200 -7.34 -6.96 -0.57
N ASN A 201 -6.10 -6.53 -0.79
CA ASN A 201 -5.07 -6.56 0.25
C ASN A 201 -5.45 -5.69 1.47
N LEU A 202 -6.26 -4.63 1.31
CA LEU A 202 -6.80 -3.87 2.44
C LEU A 202 -7.61 -4.73 3.42
N VAL A 203 -8.30 -5.76 2.91
CA VAL A 203 -9.04 -6.71 3.76
C VAL A 203 -8.08 -7.50 4.65
N LEU A 204 -6.90 -7.86 4.14
CA LEU A 204 -5.87 -8.51 4.95
C LEU A 204 -5.31 -7.56 6.02
N ASP A 205 -5.15 -6.28 5.68
CA ASP A 205 -4.66 -5.29 6.62
C ASP A 205 -5.69 -5.05 7.75
N PHE A 206 -6.99 -5.01 7.45
CA PHE A 206 -8.05 -4.90 8.44
C PHE A 206 -8.06 -6.12 9.39
N ASP A 207 -8.00 -7.33 8.83
CA ASP A 207 -7.94 -8.58 9.59
C ASP A 207 -6.69 -8.65 10.47
N PHE A 208 -5.54 -8.18 9.96
CA PHE A 208 -4.30 -8.13 10.73
C PHE A 208 -4.38 -7.16 11.92
N ILE A 209 -4.99 -5.99 11.73
CA ILE A 209 -5.20 -5.00 12.79
C ILE A 209 -6.12 -5.58 13.87
N GLU A 210 -7.24 -6.21 13.46
CA GLU A 210 -8.20 -6.82 14.39
C GLU A 210 -7.55 -7.92 15.23
N GLN A 211 -6.83 -8.85 14.57
CA GLN A 211 -6.09 -9.90 15.27
C GLN A 211 -4.98 -9.35 16.17
N GLY A 212 -4.29 -8.30 15.76
CA GLY A 212 -3.28 -7.61 16.58
C GLY A 212 -3.87 -7.06 17.87
N CYS A 213 -5.07 -6.47 17.81
CA CYS A 213 -5.79 -5.98 18.98
C CYS A 213 -6.24 -7.12 19.90
N GLU A 214 -6.78 -8.23 19.32
CA GLU A 214 -7.26 -9.39 20.08
C GLU A 214 -6.16 -10.07 20.90
N ILE A 215 -4.96 -10.23 20.32
CA ILE A 215 -3.82 -10.84 21.02
C ILE A 215 -3.11 -9.87 21.98
N GLY A 216 -3.52 -8.60 22.02
CA GLY A 216 -2.90 -7.59 22.85
C GLY A 216 -1.47 -7.26 22.42
N ALA A 217 -1.23 -7.10 21.12
CA ALA A 217 0.06 -6.67 20.60
C ALA A 217 0.52 -5.35 21.26
N PRO A 218 1.83 -5.09 21.39
CA PRO A 218 2.33 -3.82 21.87
C PRO A 218 1.85 -2.65 21.01
N LYS A 219 1.61 -1.49 21.64
CA LYS A 219 1.11 -0.27 20.99
C LYS A 219 2.19 0.41 20.16
#